data_214402612a228da46e1e4cc6cf2441d4
#
_entry.id   214402612a228da46e1e4cc6cf2441d4
#
_cell.length_a   1.000
_cell.length_b   1.000
_cell.length_c   1.000
_cell.angle_alpha   90.00
_cell.angle_beta   90.00
_cell.angle_gamma   90.00
#
_symmetry.space_group_name_H-M   'P 1'
#
loop_
_entity.id
_entity.type
_entity.pdbx_description
1 polymer ?
#
loop_
_entity_poly.entity_id
_entity_poly.type
_entity_poly.pdbx_seq_one_letter_code
_entity_poly.pdbx_strand_id
1 'polypeptide(L)'
;MKIIIPLASDDKDFQDKYGKIKSLCKVGLYPMVENFINNFKFNYEYIFLCKYKDIIETDLLEVINNLKIKKKKIIPIKKNTTSAIETLFFADPYISKNESVLVAHPDGINIFFSKNKLQKKLNSNNLDGLIFAFDEDIQTNTSETHTGRLIYKNNKIIKVVEKSIEAQDTKRIAGIFFFKKWSEFMKYGRDTFKNQLPVRGRYFISQIYNEYIKKRKRIDLFSIKKHVAFGLVSYVDEYNFWHKYFKYNYNKLPKIKFNFTNVIPSCGSGKRFLKEDLNSFKPLVKVDQRTMIEKTIVSLPKAKKNIVIIRKDHDKKYNFSKHLKKTIKNTDVLILNNKTSGMASTCYEAVKELPKKAPLLISSCDYSLVFDEKKFSNLINYLSPDVVIWTFKNYPDARLAPFAYAYLEIKDGLVKKISEKIPISDKPHEDHIAQGIFYFKSAEIFIKAANQMFSKKNMVNNEYYVANSINELIRQNYKILPFQVDQYICLGTPRDLSVYKFWYSFFK
;
A
#
# COMPACT_ATOMS: atom_id res chain seq x y z
N MET A 1 34.22 -14.22 0.17
CA MET A 1 33.19 -13.36 -0.43
C MET A 1 32.85 -12.22 0.55
N LYS A 2 32.64 -11.01 0.03
CA LYS A 2 32.22 -9.84 0.81
C LYS A 2 30.88 -9.32 0.31
N ILE A 3 30.14 -8.66 1.18
CA ILE A 3 28.86 -8.01 0.84
C ILE A 3 29.09 -6.49 0.89
N ILE A 4 28.77 -5.80 -0.20
CA ILE A 4 28.95 -4.36 -0.29
C ILE A 4 27.57 -3.70 -0.26
N ILE A 5 27.40 -2.76 0.67
CA ILE A 5 26.16 -1.97 0.84
C ILE A 5 26.48 -0.50 0.52
N PRO A 6 26.11 -0.03 -0.68
CA PRO A 6 26.30 1.38 -1.05
C PRO A 6 25.22 2.25 -0.37
N LEU A 7 25.66 3.21 0.44
CA LEU A 7 24.83 4.18 1.18
C LEU A 7 25.10 5.63 0.81
N ALA A 8 25.76 5.88 -0.33
CA ALA A 8 26.15 7.22 -0.75
C ALA A 8 25.23 7.84 -1.81
N SER A 9 23.94 7.48 -1.80
CA SER A 9 22.94 8.06 -2.72
C SER A 9 22.59 9.51 -2.37
N ASP A 10 22.05 10.22 -3.36
CA ASP A 10 21.43 11.53 -3.14
C ASP A 10 19.93 11.30 -2.87
N ASP A 11 19.48 11.71 -1.68
CA ASP A 11 18.20 11.32 -1.10
C ASP A 11 17.31 12.53 -0.77
N LYS A 12 17.38 13.60 -1.60
CA LYS A 12 16.68 14.85 -1.36
C LYS A 12 15.19 14.65 -1.03
N ASP A 13 14.47 13.81 -1.80
CA ASP A 13 13.03 13.57 -1.58
C ASP A 13 12.74 12.96 -0.18
N PHE A 14 13.67 12.16 0.34
CA PHE A 14 13.56 11.58 1.69
C PHE A 14 13.89 12.62 2.76
N GLN A 15 14.89 13.46 2.54
CA GLN A 15 15.22 14.56 3.44
C GLN A 15 14.08 15.57 3.53
N ASP A 16 13.50 15.96 2.39
CA ASP A 16 12.36 16.89 2.33
C ASP A 16 11.12 16.34 3.05
N LYS A 17 10.86 15.04 2.93
CA LYS A 17 9.66 14.41 3.53
C LYS A 17 9.84 14.01 4.99
N TYR A 18 10.99 13.42 5.33
CA TYR A 18 11.21 12.79 6.65
C TYR A 18 12.26 13.50 7.51
N GLY A 19 12.94 14.52 6.98
CA GLY A 19 14.07 15.18 7.66
C GLY A 19 15.29 14.26 7.88
N LYS A 20 15.40 13.15 7.12
CA LYS A 20 16.44 12.12 7.28
C LYS A 20 16.97 11.64 5.96
N ILE A 21 18.22 11.18 5.93
CA ILE A 21 18.76 10.43 4.80
C ILE A 21 17.98 9.11 4.62
N LYS A 22 17.84 8.64 3.39
CA LYS A 22 17.04 7.46 3.01
C LYS A 22 17.32 6.24 3.87
N SER A 23 18.60 5.90 4.09
CA SER A 23 19.03 4.74 4.87
C SER A 23 18.55 4.75 6.33
N LEU A 24 18.27 5.92 6.90
CA LEU A 24 17.78 6.14 8.26
C LEU A 24 16.26 6.33 8.35
N CYS A 25 15.56 6.45 7.23
CA CYS A 25 14.10 6.50 7.24
C CYS A 25 13.52 5.20 7.79
N LYS A 26 12.53 5.33 8.69
CA LYS A 26 11.88 4.15 9.29
C LYS A 26 11.03 3.40 8.27
N VAL A 27 11.27 2.10 8.19
CA VAL A 27 10.48 1.13 7.46
C VAL A 27 9.96 0.09 8.46
N GLY A 28 8.70 0.19 8.80
CA GLY A 28 8.14 -0.51 9.95
C GLY A 28 8.73 0.03 11.27
N LEU A 29 9.42 -0.84 12.00
CA LEU A 29 9.98 -0.48 13.31
C LEU A 29 11.44 -0.02 13.26
N TYR A 30 12.14 -0.26 12.15
CA TYR A 30 13.60 -0.10 12.04
C TYR A 30 13.99 0.92 10.96
N PRO A 31 15.18 1.55 11.07
CA PRO A 31 15.78 2.26 9.94
C PRO A 31 15.89 1.34 8.71
N MET A 32 15.81 1.89 7.51
CA MET A 32 15.79 1.12 6.25
C MET A 32 16.99 0.17 6.13
N VAL A 33 18.20 0.65 6.44
CA VAL A 33 19.42 -0.18 6.41
C VAL A 33 19.36 -1.32 7.41
N GLU A 34 18.85 -1.09 8.61
CA GLU A 34 18.69 -2.14 9.64
C GLU A 34 17.61 -3.14 9.24
N ASN A 35 16.48 -2.66 8.73
CA ASN A 35 15.41 -3.51 8.21
C ASN A 35 15.93 -4.43 7.10
N PHE A 36 16.71 -3.89 6.15
CA PHE A 36 17.35 -4.66 5.10
C PHE A 36 18.26 -5.76 5.69
N ILE A 37 19.20 -5.41 6.56
CA ILE A 37 20.14 -6.35 7.15
C ILE A 37 19.40 -7.45 7.96
N ASN A 38 18.36 -7.09 8.70
CA ASN A 38 17.57 -8.06 9.47
C ASN A 38 16.89 -9.13 8.59
N ASN A 39 16.55 -8.79 7.35
CA ASN A 39 15.96 -9.70 6.37
C ASN A 39 16.99 -10.42 5.50
N PHE A 40 18.17 -9.79 5.28
CA PHE A 40 19.20 -10.24 4.34
C PHE A 40 20.33 -11.05 4.97
N LYS A 41 20.29 -11.41 6.22
CA LYS A 41 21.34 -12.07 7.02
C LYS A 41 22.13 -13.15 6.28
N PHE A 42 23.41 -12.85 5.96
CA PHE A 42 24.42 -13.79 5.51
C PHE A 42 25.66 -13.69 6.39
N ASN A 43 26.39 -14.80 6.56
CA ASN A 43 27.58 -14.83 7.41
C ASN A 43 28.85 -14.50 6.61
N TYR A 44 28.90 -13.28 6.07
CA TYR A 44 30.06 -12.73 5.36
C TYR A 44 30.48 -11.39 5.97
N GLU A 45 31.61 -10.86 5.52
CA GLU A 45 32.03 -9.50 5.89
C GLU A 45 31.20 -8.49 5.08
N TYR A 46 30.65 -7.50 5.78
CA TYR A 46 29.88 -6.40 5.18
C TYR A 46 30.75 -5.16 5.08
N ILE A 47 30.78 -4.54 3.90
CA ILE A 47 31.43 -3.26 3.62
C ILE A 47 30.33 -2.22 3.34
N PHE A 48 30.25 -1.22 4.20
CA PHE A 48 29.33 -0.08 4.04
C PHE A 48 30.07 1.09 3.42
N LEU A 49 29.62 1.57 2.27
CA LEU A 49 30.16 2.72 1.57
C LEU A 49 29.26 3.94 1.87
N CYS A 50 29.69 4.81 2.75
CA CYS A 50 28.88 5.91 3.26
C CYS A 50 29.47 7.26 2.88
N LYS A 51 28.64 8.27 2.59
CA LYS A 51 29.13 9.65 2.51
C LYS A 51 29.75 10.05 3.85
N TYR A 52 30.92 10.67 3.83
CA TYR A 52 31.59 11.16 5.03
C TYR A 52 30.71 12.13 5.82
N LYS A 53 29.98 13.00 5.11
CA LYS A 53 29.01 13.93 5.70
C LYS A 53 27.93 13.20 6.50
N ASP A 54 27.35 12.13 5.93
CA ASP A 54 26.26 11.39 6.58
C ASP A 54 26.74 10.69 7.87
N ILE A 55 28.01 10.24 7.89
CA ILE A 55 28.63 9.62 9.08
C ILE A 55 28.75 10.63 10.24
N ILE A 56 29.04 11.89 9.92
CA ILE A 56 29.31 12.92 10.94
C ILE A 56 28.03 13.65 11.38
N GLU A 57 27.13 13.92 10.43
CA GLU A 57 25.95 14.76 10.67
C GLU A 57 24.69 13.97 11.04
N THR A 58 24.73 12.63 11.02
CA THR A 58 23.55 11.80 11.30
C THR A 58 23.87 10.59 12.19
N ASP A 59 22.86 9.88 12.66
CA ASP A 59 22.97 8.66 13.45
C ASP A 59 23.45 7.44 12.65
N LEU A 60 23.90 7.60 11.39
CA LEU A 60 24.21 6.49 10.49
C LEU A 60 25.31 5.58 11.04
N LEU A 61 26.35 6.16 11.60
CA LEU A 61 27.47 5.42 12.20
C LEU A 61 26.99 4.56 13.38
N GLU A 62 26.20 5.13 14.27
CA GLU A 62 25.62 4.43 15.41
C GLU A 62 24.72 3.28 14.96
N VAL A 63 23.81 3.53 14.03
CA VAL A 63 22.92 2.52 13.48
C VAL A 63 23.72 1.35 12.88
N ILE A 64 24.74 1.63 12.05
CA ILE A 64 25.56 0.57 11.46
C ILE A 64 26.33 -0.21 12.55
N ASN A 65 26.87 0.48 13.56
CA ASN A 65 27.60 -0.16 14.65
C ASN A 65 26.70 -1.11 15.47
N ASN A 66 25.43 -0.80 15.63
CA ASN A 66 24.44 -1.59 16.34
C ASN A 66 23.88 -2.78 15.54
N LEU A 67 24.17 -2.87 14.23
CA LEU A 67 23.72 -4.01 13.40
C LEU A 67 24.29 -5.33 13.91
N LYS A 68 23.45 -6.35 14.04
CA LYS A 68 23.82 -7.71 14.50
C LYS A 68 24.53 -8.51 13.39
N ILE A 69 25.69 -8.06 12.95
CA ILE A 69 26.57 -8.71 11.98
C ILE A 69 27.98 -8.87 12.56
N LYS A 70 28.60 -10.03 12.32
CA LYS A 70 29.87 -10.40 12.96
C LYS A 70 31.07 -9.58 12.47
N LYS A 71 31.14 -9.33 11.14
CA LYS A 71 32.24 -8.62 10.51
C LYS A 71 31.68 -7.50 9.65
N LYS A 72 32.07 -6.27 9.97
CA LYS A 72 31.66 -5.07 9.22
C LYS A 72 32.80 -4.09 9.12
N LYS A 73 32.85 -3.38 7.98
CA LYS A 73 33.78 -2.30 7.69
C LYS A 73 33.00 -1.12 7.13
N ILE A 74 33.27 0.07 7.62
CA ILE A 74 32.68 1.32 7.13
C ILE A 74 33.76 2.07 6.37
N ILE A 75 33.48 2.46 5.13
CA ILE A 75 34.37 3.24 4.27
C ILE A 75 33.74 4.60 4.03
N PRO A 76 34.32 5.67 4.61
CA PRO A 76 33.84 7.03 4.40
C PRO A 76 34.25 7.53 3.01
N ILE A 77 33.30 8.05 2.25
CA ILE A 77 33.49 8.64 0.92
C ILE A 77 33.40 10.15 1.05
N LYS A 78 34.53 10.84 0.85
CA LYS A 78 34.61 12.31 0.92
C LYS A 78 34.21 12.98 -0.41
N LYS A 79 34.35 12.26 -1.53
CA LYS A 79 34.02 12.77 -2.88
C LYS A 79 32.56 12.46 -3.21
N ASN A 80 31.85 13.40 -3.81
CA ASN A 80 30.55 13.11 -4.40
C ASN A 80 30.72 12.20 -5.61
N THR A 81 29.94 11.13 -5.65
CA THR A 81 29.92 10.18 -6.76
C THR A 81 28.70 10.42 -7.65
N THR A 82 28.88 10.26 -8.96
CA THR A 82 27.81 10.49 -9.94
C THR A 82 26.98 9.23 -10.20
N SER A 83 27.45 8.06 -9.73
CA SER A 83 26.78 6.77 -9.94
C SER A 83 27.11 5.77 -8.85
N ALA A 84 26.25 4.74 -8.73
CA ALA A 84 26.50 3.62 -7.83
C ALA A 84 27.75 2.82 -8.22
N ILE A 85 28.09 2.73 -9.50
CA ILE A 85 29.32 2.06 -9.98
C ILE A 85 30.56 2.80 -9.46
N GLU A 86 30.58 4.13 -9.59
CA GLU A 86 31.69 4.95 -9.07
C GLU A 86 31.84 4.81 -7.57
N THR A 87 30.71 4.80 -6.82
CA THR A 87 30.70 4.57 -5.38
C THR A 87 31.37 3.24 -5.01
N LEU A 88 31.10 2.19 -5.76
CA LEU A 88 31.68 0.86 -5.49
C LEU A 88 33.19 0.80 -5.70
N PHE A 89 33.77 1.63 -6.57
CA PHE A 89 35.22 1.66 -6.77
C PHE A 89 36.02 2.05 -5.52
N PHE A 90 35.41 2.75 -4.56
CA PHE A 90 36.04 3.05 -3.28
C PHE A 90 36.29 1.81 -2.39
N ALA A 91 35.69 0.67 -2.74
CA ALA A 91 35.94 -0.58 -2.06
C ALA A 91 37.22 -1.32 -2.54
N ASP A 92 37.81 -0.88 -3.68
CA ASP A 92 38.95 -1.56 -4.32
C ASP A 92 40.13 -1.88 -3.40
N PRO A 93 40.59 -0.97 -2.50
CA PRO A 93 41.70 -1.25 -1.59
C PRO A 93 41.42 -2.35 -0.55
N TYR A 94 40.15 -2.74 -0.40
CA TYR A 94 39.70 -3.66 0.66
C TYR A 94 39.23 -5.02 0.14
N ILE A 95 39.33 -5.26 -1.17
CA ILE A 95 38.85 -6.48 -1.82
C ILE A 95 39.92 -7.06 -2.72
N SER A 96 40.25 -8.33 -2.52
CA SER A 96 41.23 -9.02 -3.34
C SER A 96 40.72 -9.22 -4.78
N LYS A 97 41.62 -9.16 -5.78
CA LYS A 97 41.30 -9.23 -7.22
C LYS A 97 40.42 -10.43 -7.60
N ASN A 98 40.67 -11.58 -6.98
CA ASN A 98 39.94 -12.83 -7.24
C ASN A 98 38.79 -13.09 -6.28
N GLU A 99 38.53 -12.17 -5.35
CA GLU A 99 37.45 -12.31 -4.37
C GLU A 99 36.09 -12.07 -5.03
N SER A 100 35.13 -12.90 -4.65
CA SER A 100 33.74 -12.70 -5.08
C SER A 100 33.04 -11.68 -4.18
N VAL A 101 32.13 -10.92 -4.77
CA VAL A 101 31.37 -9.89 -4.07
C VAL A 101 29.88 -10.01 -4.36
N LEU A 102 29.08 -9.67 -3.36
CA LEU A 102 27.64 -9.47 -3.48
C LEU A 102 27.34 -8.01 -3.18
N VAL A 103 26.88 -7.27 -4.17
CA VAL A 103 26.45 -5.88 -3.99
C VAL A 103 24.96 -5.87 -3.76
N ALA A 104 24.51 -5.20 -2.69
CA ALA A 104 23.09 -5.16 -2.36
C ALA A 104 22.66 -3.74 -1.95
N HIS A 105 21.66 -3.21 -2.64
CA HIS A 105 21.01 -1.96 -2.26
C HIS A 105 20.05 -2.22 -1.08
N PRO A 106 20.10 -1.42 -0.01
CA PRO A 106 19.29 -1.66 1.18
C PRO A 106 17.86 -1.11 1.07
N ASP A 107 17.42 -0.71 -0.10
CA ASP A 107 16.12 -0.09 -0.35
C ASP A 107 15.01 -1.07 -0.78
N GLY A 108 15.02 -2.25 -0.18
CA GLY A 108 13.98 -3.25 -0.37
C GLY A 108 14.07 -4.42 0.59
N ILE A 109 12.97 -5.14 0.78
CA ILE A 109 12.92 -6.43 1.46
C ILE A 109 12.80 -7.54 0.43
N ASN A 110 13.66 -8.55 0.54
CA ASN A 110 13.73 -9.67 -0.38
C ASN A 110 13.39 -10.97 0.35
N ILE A 111 12.29 -11.63 -0.01
CA ILE A 111 11.91 -12.93 0.51
C ILE A 111 12.37 -14.00 -0.49
N PHE A 112 13.33 -14.82 -0.07
CA PHE A 112 13.89 -15.90 -0.89
C PHE A 112 13.05 -17.16 -0.79
N PHE A 113 12.93 -17.91 -1.89
CA PHE A 113 12.36 -19.27 -1.85
C PHE A 113 13.18 -20.23 -0.98
N SER A 114 14.52 -20.15 -1.06
CA SER A 114 15.42 -20.98 -0.30
C SER A 114 16.82 -20.35 -0.20
N LYS A 115 17.25 -20.04 1.02
CA LYS A 115 18.61 -19.55 1.27
C LYS A 115 19.67 -20.62 0.95
N ASN A 116 19.37 -21.90 1.16
CA ASN A 116 20.31 -22.99 0.84
C ASN A 116 20.55 -23.13 -0.67
N LYS A 117 19.50 -22.98 -1.50
CA LYS A 117 19.65 -22.96 -2.96
C LYS A 117 20.49 -21.76 -3.41
N LEU A 118 20.29 -20.60 -2.81
CA LEU A 118 21.10 -19.42 -3.08
C LEU A 118 22.56 -19.66 -2.73
N GLN A 119 22.85 -20.18 -1.54
CA GLN A 119 24.22 -20.47 -1.10
C GLN A 119 24.94 -21.44 -2.03
N LYS A 120 24.26 -22.52 -2.45
CA LYS A 120 24.81 -23.46 -3.44
C LYS A 120 25.13 -22.78 -4.77
N LYS A 121 24.25 -21.87 -5.23
CA LYS A 121 24.43 -21.15 -6.49
C LYS A 121 25.59 -20.16 -6.42
N LEU A 122 25.73 -19.41 -5.32
CA LEU A 122 26.85 -18.48 -5.09
C LEU A 122 28.22 -19.20 -5.02
N ASN A 123 28.25 -20.43 -4.53
CA ASN A 123 29.47 -21.25 -4.43
C ASN A 123 29.80 -22.00 -5.73
N SER A 124 28.95 -21.93 -6.74
CA SER A 124 29.17 -22.62 -8.02
C SER A 124 30.37 -22.06 -8.78
N ASN A 125 31.21 -22.96 -9.31
CA ASN A 125 32.32 -22.59 -10.19
C ASN A 125 31.87 -22.27 -11.62
N ASN A 126 30.63 -22.61 -11.97
CA ASN A 126 30.08 -22.40 -13.31
C ASN A 126 29.32 -21.09 -13.46
N LEU A 127 29.66 -20.07 -12.68
CA LEU A 127 28.95 -18.79 -12.64
C LEU A 127 29.96 -17.65 -12.55
N ASP A 128 29.85 -16.67 -13.45
CA ASP A 128 30.65 -15.45 -13.43
C ASP A 128 29.87 -14.26 -12.81
N GLY A 129 28.53 -14.27 -12.95
CA GLY A 129 27.66 -13.26 -12.35
C GLY A 129 26.24 -13.77 -12.10
N LEU A 130 25.56 -13.21 -11.08
CA LEU A 130 24.17 -13.54 -10.76
C LEU A 130 23.38 -12.27 -10.48
N ILE A 131 22.22 -12.14 -11.12
CA ILE A 131 21.30 -11.03 -10.92
C ILE A 131 20.08 -11.56 -10.17
N PHE A 132 19.67 -10.83 -9.11
CA PHE A 132 18.47 -11.18 -8.39
C PHE A 132 17.28 -10.46 -9.00
N ALA A 133 16.24 -11.23 -9.34
CA ALA A 133 15.08 -10.71 -10.03
C ALA A 133 13.79 -11.34 -9.52
N PHE A 134 12.68 -10.66 -9.74
CA PHE A 134 11.34 -11.07 -9.35
C PHE A 134 10.35 -10.82 -10.50
N ASP A 135 9.21 -11.49 -10.41
CA ASP A 135 8.12 -11.24 -11.34
C ASP A 135 7.41 -9.94 -10.96
N GLU A 136 6.81 -9.29 -11.94
CA GLU A 136 6.06 -8.06 -11.73
C GLU A 136 4.94 -8.29 -10.71
N ASP A 137 4.81 -7.39 -9.76
CA ASP A 137 3.79 -7.44 -8.72
C ASP A 137 2.99 -6.11 -8.65
N ILE A 138 1.98 -6.08 -7.77
CA ILE A 138 1.09 -4.94 -7.64
C ILE A 138 1.80 -3.66 -7.22
N GLN A 139 2.79 -3.74 -6.34
CA GLN A 139 3.54 -2.57 -5.90
C GLN A 139 4.36 -1.98 -7.04
N THR A 140 4.99 -2.81 -7.84
CA THR A 140 5.88 -2.36 -8.93
C THR A 140 5.15 -2.07 -10.23
N ASN A 141 3.94 -2.58 -10.42
CA ASN A 141 3.14 -2.35 -11.63
C ASN A 141 2.67 -0.90 -11.78
N THR A 142 2.66 -0.11 -10.70
CA THR A 142 2.31 1.32 -10.73
C THR A 142 3.47 2.22 -11.11
N SER A 143 4.70 1.70 -11.12
CA SER A 143 5.92 2.48 -11.34
C SER A 143 6.69 1.95 -12.55
N GLU A 144 6.12 2.13 -13.72
CA GLU A 144 6.61 1.58 -14.99
C GLU A 144 8.11 1.81 -15.28
N THR A 145 8.71 2.82 -14.65
CA THR A 145 10.06 3.28 -14.99
C THR A 145 11.05 3.34 -13.82
N HIS A 146 10.76 2.72 -12.66
CA HIS A 146 11.62 2.90 -11.47
C HIS A 146 12.62 1.76 -11.21
N THR A 147 12.45 0.60 -11.83
CA THR A 147 13.36 -0.54 -11.68
C THR A 147 14.03 -0.92 -13.00
N GLY A 148 15.20 -1.56 -12.90
CA GLY A 148 15.82 -2.23 -14.04
C GLY A 148 15.09 -3.52 -14.41
N ARG A 149 15.25 -3.97 -15.66
CA ARG A 149 14.64 -5.20 -16.18
C ARG A 149 15.66 -6.09 -16.86
N LEU A 150 15.43 -7.41 -16.80
CA LEU A 150 16.17 -8.43 -17.52
C LEU A 150 15.33 -8.86 -18.72
N ILE A 151 15.92 -8.82 -19.92
CA ILE A 151 15.32 -9.32 -21.15
C ILE A 151 15.86 -10.73 -21.42
N TYR A 152 14.95 -11.67 -21.68
CA TYR A 152 15.26 -13.07 -21.94
C TYR A 152 14.99 -13.48 -23.37
N LYS A 153 15.78 -14.44 -23.82
CA LYS A 153 15.48 -15.25 -24.99
C LYS A 153 15.99 -16.66 -24.74
N ASN A 154 15.14 -17.68 -24.95
CA ASN A 154 15.49 -19.09 -24.74
C ASN A 154 16.13 -19.35 -23.35
N ASN A 155 15.52 -18.84 -22.28
CA ASN A 155 15.99 -18.94 -20.90
C ASN A 155 17.39 -18.33 -20.63
N LYS A 156 17.92 -17.52 -21.52
CA LYS A 156 19.18 -16.79 -21.34
C LYS A 156 18.92 -15.30 -21.22
N ILE A 157 19.66 -14.62 -20.34
CA ILE A 157 19.65 -13.17 -20.25
C ILE A 157 20.40 -12.63 -21.46
N ILE A 158 19.73 -11.84 -22.29
CA ILE A 158 20.31 -11.25 -23.50
C ILE A 158 20.61 -9.77 -23.35
N LYS A 159 19.93 -9.07 -22.45
CA LYS A 159 20.12 -7.64 -22.21
C LYS A 159 19.61 -7.24 -20.83
N VAL A 160 20.24 -6.25 -20.24
CA VAL A 160 19.77 -5.52 -19.07
C VAL A 160 19.40 -4.12 -19.50
N VAL A 161 18.21 -3.68 -19.15
CA VAL A 161 17.70 -2.32 -19.42
C VAL A 161 17.29 -1.64 -18.12
N GLU A 162 17.56 -0.33 -18.01
CA GLU A 162 17.19 0.47 -16.85
C GLU A 162 16.09 1.46 -17.22
N LYS A 163 15.13 1.62 -16.31
CA LYS A 163 14.08 2.64 -16.41
C LYS A 163 13.28 2.60 -17.73
N SER A 164 13.14 1.42 -18.33
CA SER A 164 12.44 1.18 -19.60
C SER A 164 11.04 0.61 -19.39
N ILE A 165 10.15 0.90 -20.35
CA ILE A 165 8.74 0.42 -20.40
C ILE A 165 8.64 -0.90 -21.21
N GLU A 166 9.70 -1.39 -21.81
CA GLU A 166 9.68 -2.63 -22.60
C GLU A 166 9.16 -3.81 -21.77
N ALA A 167 8.00 -4.34 -22.14
CA ALA A 167 7.14 -5.10 -21.23
C ALA A 167 7.03 -6.61 -21.49
N GLN A 168 7.50 -7.15 -22.61
CA GLN A 168 7.34 -8.60 -22.89
C GLN A 168 8.57 -9.39 -22.45
N ASP A 169 8.34 -10.57 -21.82
CA ASP A 169 9.35 -11.52 -21.36
C ASP A 169 10.46 -10.90 -20.48
N THR A 170 10.08 -10.05 -19.53
CA THR A 170 11.03 -9.38 -18.63
C THR A 170 10.79 -9.75 -17.16
N LYS A 171 11.88 -9.76 -16.38
CA LYS A 171 11.83 -9.80 -14.90
C LYS A 171 12.42 -8.52 -14.33
N ARG A 172 11.88 -8.06 -13.20
CA ARG A 172 12.38 -6.86 -12.52
C ARG A 172 13.59 -7.18 -11.66
N ILE A 173 14.56 -6.26 -11.64
CA ILE A 173 15.81 -6.41 -10.88
C ILE A 173 15.58 -5.94 -9.44
N ALA A 174 16.01 -6.76 -8.47
CA ALA A 174 15.81 -6.51 -7.04
C ALA A 174 16.96 -5.73 -6.36
N GLY A 175 17.86 -5.13 -7.12
CA GLY A 175 18.98 -4.36 -6.57
C GLY A 175 20.07 -5.20 -5.89
N ILE A 176 20.13 -6.50 -6.14
CA ILE A 176 21.17 -7.40 -5.62
C ILE A 176 21.93 -8.03 -6.79
N PHE A 177 23.25 -7.99 -6.72
CA PHE A 177 24.16 -8.36 -7.80
C PHE A 177 25.35 -9.14 -7.29
N PHE A 178 25.64 -10.31 -7.86
CA PHE A 178 26.83 -11.10 -7.53
C PHE A 178 27.84 -11.07 -8.67
N PHE A 179 29.10 -10.83 -8.34
CA PHE A 179 30.23 -10.86 -9.25
C PHE A 179 31.27 -11.87 -8.70
N LYS A 180 31.66 -12.84 -9.52
CA LYS A 180 32.57 -13.92 -9.13
C LYS A 180 33.99 -13.42 -8.84
N LYS A 181 34.46 -12.39 -9.59
CA LYS A 181 35.78 -11.80 -9.41
C LYS A 181 35.68 -10.29 -9.34
N TRP A 182 36.26 -9.71 -8.29
CA TRP A 182 36.30 -8.27 -8.13
C TRP A 182 37.04 -7.56 -9.27
N SER A 183 38.14 -8.12 -9.76
CA SER A 183 38.88 -7.56 -10.89
C SER A 183 38.05 -7.45 -12.17
N GLU A 184 37.14 -8.39 -12.42
CA GLU A 184 36.22 -8.33 -13.56
C GLU A 184 35.16 -7.25 -13.36
N PHE A 185 34.62 -7.12 -12.16
CA PHE A 185 33.72 -6.02 -11.80
C PHE A 185 34.37 -4.67 -12.07
N MET A 186 35.62 -4.46 -11.59
CA MET A 186 36.36 -3.22 -11.78
C MET A 186 36.63 -2.91 -13.24
N LYS A 187 37.01 -3.93 -14.04
CA LYS A 187 37.24 -3.80 -15.47
C LYS A 187 35.95 -3.43 -16.19
N TYR A 188 34.90 -4.24 -16.07
CA TYR A 188 33.65 -4.05 -16.79
C TYR A 188 32.86 -2.85 -16.27
N GLY A 189 33.01 -2.46 -15.02
CA GLY A 189 32.50 -1.21 -14.50
C GLY A 189 33.07 0.00 -15.24
N ARG A 190 34.40 0.02 -15.48
CA ARG A 190 35.06 1.07 -16.28
C ARG A 190 34.64 1.01 -17.77
N ASP A 191 34.50 -0.21 -18.31
CA ASP A 191 34.03 -0.41 -19.69
C ASP A 191 32.58 0.09 -19.88
N THR A 192 31.73 -0.02 -18.85
CA THR A 192 30.37 0.50 -18.87
C THR A 192 30.35 2.01 -19.12
N PHE A 193 31.21 2.78 -18.45
CA PHE A 193 31.32 4.24 -18.68
C PHE A 193 31.79 4.60 -20.09
N LYS A 194 32.59 3.71 -20.74
CA LYS A 194 33.10 3.93 -22.09
C LYS A 194 32.10 3.53 -23.17
N ASN A 195 31.37 2.44 -22.93
CA ASN A 195 30.64 1.71 -23.98
C ASN A 195 29.11 1.92 -23.92
N GLN A 196 28.58 2.49 -22.83
CA GLN A 196 27.14 2.66 -22.64
C GLN A 196 26.81 4.11 -22.29
N LEU A 197 25.56 4.49 -22.56
CA LEU A 197 25.05 5.79 -22.20
C LEU A 197 24.47 5.75 -20.77
N PRO A 198 24.57 6.85 -20.03
CA PRO A 198 23.89 6.99 -18.75
C PRO A 198 22.38 7.02 -18.96
N VAL A 199 21.64 6.39 -18.06
CA VAL A 199 20.17 6.44 -18.05
C VAL A 199 19.73 7.50 -17.04
N ARG A 200 19.00 8.51 -17.52
CA ARG A 200 18.64 9.69 -16.72
C ARG A 200 19.84 10.33 -16.01
N GLY A 201 20.95 10.44 -16.72
CA GLY A 201 22.19 11.05 -16.22
C GLY A 201 23.01 10.19 -15.23
N ARG A 202 22.65 8.91 -15.03
CA ARG A 202 23.33 8.03 -14.06
C ARG A 202 23.67 6.66 -14.67
N TYR A 203 24.72 6.02 -14.16
CA TYR A 203 25.06 4.63 -14.49
C TYR A 203 24.61 3.70 -13.36
N PHE A 204 24.00 2.57 -13.72
CA PHE A 204 23.46 1.58 -12.80
C PHE A 204 24.32 0.33 -12.78
N ILE A 205 24.45 -0.32 -11.63
CA ILE A 205 25.25 -1.54 -11.44
C ILE A 205 24.81 -2.65 -12.39
N SER A 206 23.54 -2.76 -12.66
CA SER A 206 22.94 -3.72 -13.60
C SER A 206 23.49 -3.59 -15.03
N GLN A 207 23.85 -2.36 -15.48
CA GLN A 207 24.41 -2.13 -16.80
C GLN A 207 25.77 -2.84 -17.01
N ILE A 208 26.51 -3.12 -15.93
CA ILE A 208 27.78 -3.88 -16.00
C ILE A 208 27.55 -5.26 -16.65
N TYR A 209 26.39 -5.86 -16.40
CA TYR A 209 26.09 -7.17 -16.98
C TYR A 209 25.95 -7.15 -18.50
N ASN A 210 25.67 -6.02 -19.13
CA ASN A 210 25.72 -5.90 -20.58
C ASN A 210 27.17 -6.12 -21.11
N GLU A 211 28.18 -5.69 -20.35
CA GLU A 211 29.59 -5.98 -20.70
C GLU A 211 29.93 -7.47 -20.49
N TYR A 212 29.37 -8.11 -19.43
CA TYR A 212 29.48 -9.56 -19.23
C TYR A 212 28.84 -10.33 -20.40
N ILE A 213 27.66 -9.92 -20.86
CA ILE A 213 26.95 -10.53 -22.01
C ILE A 213 27.79 -10.41 -23.29
N LYS A 214 28.33 -9.22 -23.59
CA LYS A 214 29.23 -8.99 -24.75
C LYS A 214 30.46 -9.89 -24.72
N LYS A 215 30.98 -10.20 -23.53
CA LYS A 215 32.13 -11.07 -23.32
C LYS A 215 31.76 -12.54 -23.15
N ARG A 216 30.51 -12.93 -23.41
CA ARG A 216 29.98 -14.30 -23.28
C ARG A 216 30.25 -14.95 -21.93
N LYS A 217 30.24 -14.15 -20.86
CA LYS A 217 30.36 -14.64 -19.49
C LYS A 217 29.10 -15.39 -19.07
N ARG A 218 29.28 -16.33 -18.14
CA ARG A 218 28.18 -17.16 -17.60
C ARG A 218 27.43 -16.39 -16.53
N ILE A 219 26.39 -15.71 -16.96
CA ILE A 219 25.49 -15.00 -16.07
C ILE A 219 24.18 -15.76 -15.95
N ASP A 220 23.57 -15.69 -14.77
CA ASP A 220 22.30 -16.34 -14.50
C ASP A 220 21.43 -15.43 -13.61
N LEU A 221 20.18 -15.80 -13.45
CA LEU A 221 19.29 -15.11 -12.51
C LEU A 221 19.01 -15.97 -11.27
N PHE A 222 18.72 -15.29 -10.18
CA PHE A 222 18.13 -15.91 -9.00
C PHE A 222 16.75 -15.29 -8.75
N SER A 223 15.70 -16.11 -8.89
CA SER A 223 14.33 -15.65 -8.65
C SER A 223 14.07 -15.44 -7.15
N ILE A 224 13.53 -14.28 -6.82
CA ILE A 224 13.05 -13.90 -5.49
C ILE A 224 11.55 -14.19 -5.42
N LYS A 225 11.09 -14.73 -4.30
CA LYS A 225 9.68 -15.06 -4.08
C LYS A 225 8.82 -13.81 -4.00
N LYS A 226 9.30 -12.79 -3.27
CA LYS A 226 8.69 -11.47 -3.13
C LYS A 226 9.76 -10.40 -2.94
N HIS A 227 9.54 -9.27 -3.57
CA HIS A 227 10.31 -8.06 -3.36
C HIS A 227 9.38 -6.93 -2.94
N VAL A 228 9.75 -6.18 -1.92
CA VAL A 228 9.07 -4.94 -1.51
C VAL A 228 10.09 -3.82 -1.59
N ALA A 229 9.87 -2.90 -2.52
CA ALA A 229 10.77 -1.79 -2.77
C ALA A 229 10.57 -0.63 -1.79
N PHE A 230 11.66 0.10 -1.50
CA PHE A 230 11.69 1.33 -0.70
C PHE A 230 12.42 2.46 -1.42
N GLY A 231 12.60 2.31 -2.73
CA GLY A 231 13.33 3.26 -3.56
C GLY A 231 12.67 4.64 -3.67
N LEU A 232 11.37 4.75 -3.36
CA LEU A 232 10.59 5.98 -3.37
C LEU A 232 9.93 6.23 -2.02
N VAL A 233 9.72 7.51 -1.70
CA VAL A 233 8.97 7.94 -0.50
C VAL A 233 7.59 7.30 -0.45
N SER A 234 6.87 7.28 -1.58
CA SER A 234 5.54 6.66 -1.66
C SER A 234 5.52 5.16 -1.33
N TYR A 235 6.58 4.43 -1.64
CA TYR A 235 6.70 3.01 -1.31
C TYR A 235 6.93 2.78 0.17
N VAL A 236 7.70 3.67 0.81
CA VAL A 236 7.90 3.64 2.27
C VAL A 236 6.59 3.99 2.99
N ASP A 237 5.86 5.01 2.53
CA ASP A 237 4.55 5.37 3.07
C ASP A 237 3.56 4.20 2.96
N GLU A 238 3.50 3.55 1.78
CA GLU A 238 2.63 2.39 1.54
C GLU A 238 2.99 1.21 2.44
N TYR A 239 4.27 0.85 2.52
CA TYR A 239 4.71 -0.22 3.42
C TYR A 239 4.34 0.08 4.88
N ASN A 240 4.61 1.30 5.35
CA ASN A 240 4.33 1.70 6.72
C ASN A 240 2.83 1.71 7.03
N PHE A 241 2.01 2.09 6.05
CA PHE A 241 0.55 2.00 6.16
C PHE A 241 0.10 0.54 6.39
N TRP A 242 0.56 -0.40 5.56
CA TRP A 242 0.19 -1.80 5.65
C TRP A 242 0.85 -2.51 6.85
N HIS A 243 2.08 -2.15 7.19
CA HIS A 243 2.74 -2.63 8.41
C HIS A 243 1.93 -2.26 9.65
N LYS A 244 1.49 -1.01 9.76
CA LYS A 244 0.62 -0.55 10.85
C LYS A 244 -0.67 -1.38 10.90
N TYR A 245 -1.30 -1.62 9.75
CA TYR A 245 -2.55 -2.39 9.69
C TYR A 245 -2.39 -3.84 10.14
N PHE A 246 -1.36 -4.55 9.66
CA PHE A 246 -1.22 -5.99 9.94
C PHE A 246 -0.46 -6.33 11.22
N LYS A 247 0.41 -5.44 11.70
CA LYS A 247 1.28 -5.70 12.86
C LYS A 247 0.84 -4.98 14.13
N TYR A 248 0.11 -3.87 14.02
CA TYR A 248 -0.43 -3.20 15.20
C TYR A 248 -1.59 -4.03 15.78
N ASN A 249 -1.55 -4.22 17.12
CA ASN A 249 -2.54 -5.07 17.79
C ASN A 249 -3.76 -4.24 18.23
N TYR A 250 -4.68 -3.99 17.29
CA TYR A 250 -5.93 -3.26 17.54
C TYR A 250 -6.92 -4.00 18.47
N ASN A 251 -6.71 -5.32 18.72
CA ASN A 251 -7.57 -6.09 19.64
C ASN A 251 -7.46 -5.63 21.10
N LYS A 252 -6.44 -4.81 21.42
CA LYS A 252 -6.26 -4.21 22.76
C LYS A 252 -7.11 -2.95 22.97
N LEU A 253 -7.72 -2.38 21.93
CA LEU A 253 -8.59 -1.23 22.09
C LEU A 253 -9.91 -1.64 22.76
N PRO A 254 -10.47 -0.79 23.66
CA PRO A 254 -11.76 -1.04 24.29
C PRO A 254 -12.85 -1.27 23.24
N LYS A 255 -13.69 -2.28 23.47
CA LYS A 255 -14.87 -2.57 22.64
C LYS A 255 -16.13 -2.01 23.28
N ILE A 256 -16.78 -1.08 22.61
CA ILE A 256 -17.99 -0.40 23.08
C ILE A 256 -19.20 -0.91 22.30
N LYS A 257 -20.28 -1.21 23.02
CA LYS A 257 -21.57 -1.50 22.40
C LYS A 257 -22.38 -0.21 22.27
N PHE A 258 -22.71 0.15 21.04
CA PHE A 258 -23.44 1.37 20.72
C PHE A 258 -24.94 1.08 20.60
N ASN A 259 -25.76 2.06 21.02
CA ASN A 259 -27.21 1.97 20.94
C ASN A 259 -27.74 2.59 19.64
N PHE A 260 -27.26 2.13 18.50
CA PHE A 260 -27.78 2.49 17.19
C PHE A 260 -27.89 1.24 16.29
N THR A 261 -28.48 1.41 15.11
CA THR A 261 -28.61 0.40 14.08
C THR A 261 -27.63 0.67 12.96
N ASN A 262 -26.82 -0.33 12.57
CA ASN A 262 -26.03 -0.28 11.34
C ASN A 262 -26.92 -0.61 10.13
N VAL A 263 -26.93 0.21 9.09
CA VAL A 263 -27.66 0.03 7.84
C VAL A 263 -26.66 -0.12 6.71
N ILE A 264 -26.63 -1.28 6.05
CA ILE A 264 -25.57 -1.68 5.14
C ILE A 264 -26.17 -2.09 3.78
N PRO A 265 -26.24 -1.19 2.78
CA PRO A 265 -26.73 -1.53 1.45
C PRO A 265 -25.74 -2.42 0.70
N SER A 266 -26.22 -3.53 0.17
CA SER A 266 -25.48 -4.52 -0.62
C SER A 266 -26.16 -4.81 -1.96
N CYS A 267 -26.87 -3.83 -2.54
CA CYS A 267 -27.67 -3.95 -3.75
C CYS A 267 -26.90 -3.72 -5.07
N GLY A 268 -25.65 -3.33 -5.01
CA GLY A 268 -24.82 -3.03 -6.17
C GLY A 268 -24.60 -4.25 -7.08
N SER A 269 -24.52 -4.01 -8.41
CA SER A 269 -24.34 -5.09 -9.40
C SER A 269 -22.97 -5.77 -9.37
N GLY A 270 -21.95 -5.14 -8.76
CA GLY A 270 -20.61 -5.72 -8.68
C GLY A 270 -19.90 -5.93 -10.03
N LYS A 271 -20.33 -5.22 -11.10
CA LYS A 271 -19.86 -5.44 -12.49
C LYS A 271 -18.35 -5.53 -12.66
N ARG A 272 -17.57 -4.77 -11.87
CA ARG A 272 -16.11 -4.80 -11.93
C ARG A 272 -15.53 -6.16 -11.53
N PHE A 273 -16.10 -6.79 -10.50
CA PHE A 273 -15.69 -8.13 -10.03
C PHE A 273 -16.12 -9.26 -10.97
N LEU A 274 -17.22 -9.06 -11.71
CA LEU A 274 -17.68 -10.04 -12.69
C LEU A 274 -16.83 -10.07 -13.97
N LYS A 275 -16.20 -8.93 -14.33
CA LYS A 275 -15.36 -8.82 -15.53
C LYS A 275 -13.98 -9.47 -15.38
N GLU A 276 -13.48 -9.64 -14.16
CA GLU A 276 -12.13 -10.17 -13.88
C GLU A 276 -12.17 -11.63 -13.39
N ASP A 277 -13.00 -12.49 -13.98
CA ASP A 277 -13.13 -13.93 -13.66
C ASP A 277 -13.33 -14.29 -12.18
N LEU A 278 -13.58 -13.30 -11.34
CA LEU A 278 -13.87 -13.53 -9.93
C LEU A 278 -15.28 -14.14 -9.74
N ASN A 279 -16.08 -14.27 -10.81
CA ASN A 279 -17.43 -14.89 -10.95
C ASN A 279 -18.27 -14.91 -9.68
N SER A 280 -18.00 -14.00 -8.74
CA SER A 280 -18.54 -13.99 -7.40
C SER A 280 -19.32 -12.70 -7.14
N PHE A 281 -20.43 -12.83 -6.45
CA PHE A 281 -21.16 -11.67 -5.92
C PHE A 281 -20.25 -10.87 -4.95
N LYS A 282 -19.96 -9.61 -5.29
CA LYS A 282 -18.97 -8.76 -4.60
C LYS A 282 -18.97 -8.89 -3.08
N PRO A 283 -20.11 -8.79 -2.34
CA PRO A 283 -20.14 -8.94 -0.89
C PRO A 283 -19.64 -10.29 -0.37
N LEU A 284 -19.74 -11.36 -1.17
CA LEU A 284 -19.32 -12.72 -0.81
C LEU A 284 -17.89 -13.06 -1.26
N VAL A 285 -17.21 -12.15 -1.95
CA VAL A 285 -15.81 -12.36 -2.33
C VAL A 285 -14.95 -12.54 -1.07
N LYS A 286 -14.14 -13.59 -1.03
CA LYS A 286 -13.18 -13.83 0.07
C LYS A 286 -12.03 -12.84 0.00
N VAL A 287 -11.85 -12.11 1.09
CA VAL A 287 -10.76 -11.15 1.28
C VAL A 287 -9.56 -11.83 1.95
N ASP A 288 -9.79 -12.44 3.09
CA ASP A 288 -8.87 -13.30 3.83
C ASP A 288 -9.61 -14.58 4.29
N GLN A 289 -9.77 -14.80 5.58
CA GLN A 289 -10.62 -15.89 6.11
C GLN A 289 -12.11 -15.51 6.10
N ARG A 290 -12.44 -14.25 5.83
CA ARG A 290 -13.81 -13.70 5.80
C ARG A 290 -14.18 -13.23 4.41
N THR A 291 -15.48 -13.19 4.15
CA THR A 291 -16.03 -12.50 2.98
C THR A 291 -15.95 -10.98 3.18
N MET A 292 -16.08 -10.23 2.09
CA MET A 292 -16.01 -8.76 2.11
C MET A 292 -17.05 -8.16 3.07
N ILE A 293 -18.29 -8.61 3.00
CA ILE A 293 -19.34 -8.12 3.88
C ILE A 293 -19.09 -8.46 5.36
N GLU A 294 -18.62 -9.67 5.66
CA GLU A 294 -18.25 -10.07 7.03
C GLU A 294 -17.12 -9.19 7.56
N LYS A 295 -16.11 -8.93 6.72
CA LYS A 295 -14.98 -8.09 7.11
C LYS A 295 -15.42 -6.66 7.38
N THR A 296 -16.31 -6.11 6.55
CA THR A 296 -16.88 -4.79 6.78
C THR A 296 -17.64 -4.75 8.10
N ILE A 297 -18.62 -5.64 8.32
CA ILE A 297 -19.46 -5.62 9.53
C ILE A 297 -18.64 -5.78 10.81
N VAL A 298 -17.64 -6.67 10.82
CA VAL A 298 -16.78 -6.88 11.98
C VAL A 298 -15.88 -5.66 12.28
N SER A 299 -15.57 -4.84 11.26
CA SER A 299 -14.79 -3.62 11.44
C SER A 299 -15.62 -2.39 11.87
N LEU A 300 -16.94 -2.45 11.75
CA LEU A 300 -17.85 -1.39 12.20
C LEU A 300 -17.98 -1.35 13.73
N PRO A 301 -18.47 -0.22 14.30
CA PRO A 301 -18.88 -0.18 15.69
C PRO A 301 -19.90 -1.27 15.99
N LYS A 302 -19.76 -1.91 17.17
CA LYS A 302 -20.69 -2.95 17.62
C LYS A 302 -22.05 -2.33 17.94
N ALA A 303 -22.95 -2.34 16.98
CA ALA A 303 -24.29 -1.80 17.10
C ALA A 303 -25.25 -2.74 17.85
N LYS A 304 -26.42 -2.22 18.21
CA LYS A 304 -27.54 -3.02 18.75
C LYS A 304 -27.99 -4.07 17.74
N LYS A 305 -28.04 -3.68 16.44
CA LYS A 305 -28.52 -4.47 15.32
C LYS A 305 -27.83 -4.05 14.02
N ASN A 306 -27.63 -4.99 13.10
CA ASN A 306 -27.27 -4.71 11.72
C ASN A 306 -28.47 -4.98 10.81
N ILE A 307 -28.72 -4.12 9.83
CA ILE A 307 -29.68 -4.34 8.75
C ILE A 307 -28.88 -4.33 7.44
N VAL A 308 -28.78 -5.48 6.79
CA VAL A 308 -28.13 -5.58 5.47
C VAL A 308 -29.23 -5.63 4.40
N ILE A 309 -29.10 -4.75 3.40
CA ILE A 309 -30.12 -4.62 2.36
C ILE A 309 -29.59 -5.27 1.09
N ILE A 310 -30.40 -6.17 0.53
CA ILE A 310 -30.06 -6.92 -0.67
C ILE A 310 -31.22 -6.98 -1.65
N ARG A 311 -30.94 -7.16 -2.93
CA ARG A 311 -31.93 -7.42 -3.96
C ARG A 311 -32.36 -8.89 -3.96
N LYS A 312 -33.62 -9.14 -4.25
CA LYS A 312 -34.25 -10.49 -4.31
C LYS A 312 -33.57 -11.43 -5.31
N ASP A 313 -33.18 -10.92 -6.49
CA ASP A 313 -32.47 -11.71 -7.51
C ASP A 313 -31.06 -12.13 -7.02
N HIS A 314 -30.34 -11.25 -6.32
CA HIS A 314 -29.05 -11.58 -5.71
C HIS A 314 -29.20 -12.60 -4.58
N ASP A 315 -30.20 -12.43 -3.72
CA ASP A 315 -30.44 -13.35 -2.59
C ASP A 315 -30.77 -14.76 -3.09
N LYS A 316 -31.68 -14.87 -4.07
CA LYS A 316 -32.01 -16.14 -4.70
C LYS A 316 -30.80 -16.81 -5.36
N LYS A 317 -30.00 -16.05 -6.10
CA LYS A 317 -28.87 -16.58 -6.85
C LYS A 317 -27.71 -17.02 -5.96
N TYR A 318 -27.41 -16.28 -4.87
CA TYR A 318 -26.21 -16.45 -4.07
C TYR A 318 -26.45 -16.95 -2.65
N ASN A 319 -27.70 -17.20 -2.24
CA ASN A 319 -28.08 -17.61 -0.88
C ASN A 319 -27.54 -16.67 0.22
N PHE A 320 -27.54 -15.38 -0.07
CA PHE A 320 -26.84 -14.36 0.74
C PHE A 320 -27.42 -14.23 2.15
N SER A 321 -28.75 -14.19 2.30
CA SER A 321 -29.42 -14.11 3.62
C SER A 321 -29.06 -15.30 4.49
N LYS A 322 -29.04 -16.51 3.92
CA LYS A 322 -28.65 -17.74 4.62
C LYS A 322 -27.20 -17.69 5.09
N HIS A 323 -26.31 -17.19 4.23
CA HIS A 323 -24.91 -16.99 4.57
C HIS A 323 -24.74 -16.03 5.76
N LEU A 324 -25.34 -14.84 5.70
CA LEU A 324 -25.23 -13.84 6.76
C LEU A 324 -25.79 -14.31 8.10
N LYS A 325 -26.98 -14.95 8.12
CA LYS A 325 -27.59 -15.52 9.32
C LYS A 325 -26.69 -16.54 10.01
N LYS A 326 -25.90 -17.29 9.21
CA LYS A 326 -24.95 -18.29 9.74
C LYS A 326 -23.69 -17.66 10.30
N THR A 327 -23.21 -16.57 9.70
CA THR A 327 -21.85 -16.05 9.98
C THR A 327 -21.81 -14.83 10.89
N ILE A 328 -22.88 -14.01 10.90
CA ILE A 328 -22.92 -12.77 11.69
C ILE A 328 -24.16 -12.70 12.55
N LYS A 329 -23.98 -12.67 13.86
CA LYS A 329 -25.05 -12.51 14.85
C LYS A 329 -25.66 -11.10 14.79
N ASN A 330 -26.90 -10.96 15.27
CA ASN A 330 -27.65 -9.70 15.33
C ASN A 330 -27.76 -8.98 13.98
N THR A 331 -27.97 -9.73 12.90
CA THR A 331 -28.08 -9.20 11.54
C THR A 331 -29.38 -9.63 10.91
N ASP A 332 -30.21 -8.66 10.53
CA ASP A 332 -31.37 -8.85 9.69
C ASP A 332 -31.04 -8.53 8.24
N VAL A 333 -31.75 -9.17 7.34
CA VAL A 333 -31.62 -8.95 5.90
C VAL A 333 -32.93 -8.40 5.36
N LEU A 334 -32.89 -7.17 4.84
CA LEU A 334 -34.00 -6.57 4.10
C LEU A 334 -33.86 -6.90 2.61
N ILE A 335 -34.88 -7.57 2.05
CA ILE A 335 -34.86 -7.98 0.65
C ILE A 335 -35.70 -7.01 -0.18
N LEU A 336 -35.10 -6.33 -1.15
CA LEU A 336 -35.77 -5.43 -2.07
C LEU A 336 -36.14 -6.16 -3.38
N ASN A 337 -37.34 -5.96 -3.85
CA ASN A 337 -37.79 -6.53 -5.12
C ASN A 337 -37.13 -5.86 -6.34
N ASN A 338 -36.92 -4.54 -6.28
CA ASN A 338 -36.44 -3.73 -7.39
C ASN A 338 -35.06 -3.10 -7.10
N LYS A 339 -34.37 -2.75 -8.18
CA LYS A 339 -33.15 -1.95 -8.11
C LYS A 339 -33.50 -0.51 -7.72
N THR A 340 -32.71 0.08 -6.84
CA THR A 340 -32.82 1.48 -6.41
C THR A 340 -31.81 2.39 -7.15
N SER A 341 -32.04 3.70 -7.12
CA SER A 341 -31.21 4.69 -7.81
C SER A 341 -30.02 5.18 -6.96
N GLY A 342 -29.31 4.27 -6.29
CA GLY A 342 -28.11 4.58 -5.53
C GLY A 342 -28.19 4.23 -4.03
N MET A 343 -27.10 4.53 -3.31
CA MET A 343 -26.94 4.14 -1.93
C MET A 343 -27.99 4.80 -1.01
N ALA A 344 -28.27 6.08 -1.20
CA ALA A 344 -29.23 6.80 -0.35
C ALA A 344 -30.64 6.25 -0.52
N SER A 345 -31.10 5.99 -1.75
CA SER A 345 -32.42 5.41 -2.00
C SER A 345 -32.53 3.98 -1.48
N THR A 346 -31.45 3.18 -1.55
CA THR A 346 -31.42 1.85 -0.94
C THR A 346 -31.57 1.94 0.57
N CYS A 347 -30.80 2.82 1.23
CA CYS A 347 -30.87 2.97 2.68
C CYS A 347 -32.22 3.52 3.15
N TYR A 348 -32.83 4.40 2.35
CA TYR A 348 -34.13 4.98 2.65
C TYR A 348 -35.19 3.90 2.87
N GLU A 349 -35.18 2.82 2.07
CA GLU A 349 -36.12 1.71 2.22
C GLU A 349 -36.04 1.00 3.59
N ALA A 350 -34.85 0.94 4.17
CA ALA A 350 -34.70 0.35 5.52
C ALA A 350 -34.94 1.37 6.63
N VAL A 351 -34.52 2.62 6.45
CA VAL A 351 -34.57 3.63 7.49
C VAL A 351 -35.99 4.16 7.72
N LYS A 352 -36.87 4.19 6.70
CA LYS A 352 -38.28 4.59 6.84
C LYS A 352 -39.07 3.68 7.81
N GLU A 353 -38.63 2.43 7.99
CA GLU A 353 -39.23 1.45 8.89
C GLU A 353 -38.66 1.55 10.33
N LEU A 354 -37.65 2.37 10.58
CA LEU A 354 -37.09 2.57 11.91
C LEU A 354 -37.92 3.60 12.70
N PRO A 355 -37.94 3.54 14.04
CA PRO A 355 -38.50 4.60 14.83
C PRO A 355 -37.84 5.95 14.52
N LYS A 356 -38.59 7.01 14.34
CA LYS A 356 -38.11 8.34 13.90
C LYS A 356 -36.91 8.85 14.72
N LYS A 357 -36.92 8.63 16.03
CA LYS A 357 -35.84 9.05 16.95
C LYS A 357 -34.69 8.05 17.08
N ALA A 358 -34.72 6.90 16.38
CA ALA A 358 -33.66 5.90 16.46
C ALA A 358 -32.37 6.38 15.82
N PRO A 359 -31.24 6.36 16.53
CA PRO A 359 -29.96 6.67 15.93
C PRO A 359 -29.50 5.54 15.02
N LEU A 360 -28.78 5.87 13.95
CA LEU A 360 -28.29 4.90 12.97
C LEU A 360 -26.92 5.25 12.43
N LEU A 361 -26.24 4.24 11.89
CA LEU A 361 -25.00 4.38 11.15
C LEU A 361 -25.17 3.69 9.79
N ILE A 362 -25.14 4.48 8.73
CA ILE A 362 -25.15 4.00 7.36
C ILE A 362 -23.71 3.70 6.94
N SER A 363 -23.47 2.57 6.25
CA SER A 363 -22.14 2.12 5.87
C SER A 363 -22.16 1.41 4.53
N SER A 364 -21.22 1.68 3.62
CA SER A 364 -21.01 0.80 2.47
C SER A 364 -20.54 -0.59 2.92
N CYS A 365 -20.48 -1.57 1.98
CA CYS A 365 -20.24 -2.99 2.30
C CYS A 365 -18.87 -3.52 1.88
N ASP A 366 -17.92 -2.65 1.53
CA ASP A 366 -16.74 -3.00 0.74
C ASP A 366 -15.42 -2.40 1.24
N TYR A 367 -15.24 -2.39 2.55
CA TYR A 367 -14.01 -1.92 3.18
C TYR A 367 -13.73 -2.62 4.53
N SER A 368 -12.58 -2.34 5.09
CA SER A 368 -12.25 -2.60 6.49
C SER A 368 -11.66 -1.34 7.10
N LEU A 369 -11.80 -1.17 8.40
CA LEU A 369 -11.32 0.03 9.09
C LEU A 369 -10.78 -0.29 10.47
N VAL A 370 -9.99 0.65 10.97
CA VAL A 370 -9.54 0.70 12.36
C VAL A 370 -9.81 2.08 12.90
N PHE A 371 -10.40 2.15 14.08
CA PHE A 371 -10.72 3.41 14.75
C PHE A 371 -10.73 3.24 16.27
N ASP A 372 -10.59 4.34 16.97
CA ASP A 372 -10.72 4.40 18.43
C ASP A 372 -12.19 4.53 18.82
N GLU A 373 -12.78 3.45 19.34
CA GLU A 373 -14.19 3.41 19.74
C GLU A 373 -14.50 4.42 20.86
N LYS A 374 -13.54 4.70 21.76
CA LYS A 374 -13.71 5.67 22.84
C LYS A 374 -13.78 7.10 22.31
N LYS A 375 -12.91 7.44 21.35
CA LYS A 375 -12.97 8.76 20.68
C LYS A 375 -14.30 8.96 19.96
N PHE A 376 -14.78 7.94 19.23
CA PHE A 376 -16.08 8.02 18.57
C PHE A 376 -17.23 8.13 19.57
N SER A 377 -17.22 7.34 20.62
CA SER A 377 -18.22 7.42 21.70
C SER A 377 -18.24 8.80 22.35
N ASN A 378 -17.08 9.34 22.68
CA ASN A 378 -16.97 10.68 23.24
C ASN A 378 -17.52 11.76 22.29
N LEU A 379 -17.21 11.64 20.99
CA LEU A 379 -17.69 12.60 19.99
C LEU A 379 -19.22 12.63 19.94
N ILE A 380 -19.89 11.49 19.87
CA ILE A 380 -21.36 11.45 19.79
C ILE A 380 -22.06 11.83 21.10
N ASN A 381 -21.47 11.47 22.26
CA ASN A 381 -22.11 11.71 23.56
C ASN A 381 -21.87 13.12 24.09
N TYR A 382 -20.65 13.67 23.98
CA TYR A 382 -20.34 15.00 24.52
C TYR A 382 -20.62 16.12 23.54
N LEU A 383 -20.30 15.93 22.23
CA LEU A 383 -20.54 16.97 21.26
C LEU A 383 -21.94 16.92 20.65
N SER A 384 -22.65 15.80 20.81
CA SER A 384 -24.03 15.58 20.38
C SER A 384 -24.31 16.10 18.95
N PRO A 385 -23.54 15.69 17.92
CA PRO A 385 -23.77 16.12 16.54
C PRO A 385 -25.04 15.51 15.98
N ASP A 386 -25.64 16.22 14.99
CA ASP A 386 -26.77 15.67 14.22
C ASP A 386 -26.31 14.59 13.26
N VAL A 387 -25.11 14.80 12.64
CA VAL A 387 -24.49 13.86 11.73
C VAL A 387 -22.97 13.78 12.00
N VAL A 388 -22.39 12.58 11.90
CA VAL A 388 -20.93 12.39 11.84
C VAL A 388 -20.57 11.74 10.53
N ILE A 389 -19.64 12.35 9.80
CA ILE A 389 -19.07 11.80 8.59
C ILE A 389 -17.71 11.18 8.91
N TRP A 390 -17.59 9.89 8.69
CA TRP A 390 -16.32 9.20 8.88
C TRP A 390 -15.37 9.51 7.73
N THR A 391 -14.12 9.82 8.07
CA THR A 391 -13.13 10.27 7.10
C THR A 391 -11.81 9.55 7.25
N PHE A 392 -11.03 9.56 6.19
CA PHE A 392 -9.63 9.15 6.19
C PHE A 392 -8.78 10.17 5.44
N LYS A 393 -7.45 10.10 5.64
CA LYS A 393 -6.42 10.89 4.96
C LYS A 393 -5.25 9.99 4.58
N ASN A 394 -4.46 10.42 3.61
CA ASN A 394 -3.19 9.77 3.23
C ASN A 394 -3.32 8.28 2.87
N TYR A 395 -4.47 7.88 2.31
CA TYR A 395 -4.61 6.53 1.79
C TYR A 395 -3.79 6.38 0.50
N PRO A 396 -2.93 5.34 0.38
CA PRO A 396 -1.99 5.23 -0.73
C PRO A 396 -2.62 5.34 -2.12
N ASP A 397 -3.74 4.64 -2.34
CA ASP A 397 -4.41 4.62 -3.65
C ASP A 397 -5.24 5.87 -3.95
N ALA A 398 -5.52 6.74 -2.98
CA ALA A 398 -6.25 7.98 -3.22
C ALA A 398 -5.49 8.97 -4.12
N ARG A 399 -4.16 8.84 -4.19
CA ARG A 399 -3.31 9.60 -5.12
C ARG A 399 -3.57 9.23 -6.59
N LEU A 400 -3.93 7.97 -6.84
CA LEU A 400 -4.07 7.42 -8.20
C LEU A 400 -5.46 7.66 -8.79
N ALA A 401 -6.47 7.82 -7.95
CA ALA A 401 -7.86 7.96 -8.37
C ALA A 401 -8.61 9.06 -7.59
N PRO A 402 -8.16 10.33 -7.64
CA PRO A 402 -8.74 11.40 -6.83
C PRO A 402 -10.23 11.64 -7.11
N PHE A 403 -10.69 11.43 -8.33
CA PHE A 403 -12.11 11.56 -8.73
C PHE A 403 -13.00 10.39 -8.31
N ALA A 404 -12.47 9.43 -7.54
CA ALA A 404 -13.27 8.31 -7.02
C ALA A 404 -13.97 8.64 -5.70
N TYR A 405 -13.60 9.72 -5.03
CA TYR A 405 -13.95 10.01 -3.64
C TYR A 405 -14.79 11.27 -3.46
N ALA A 406 -15.40 11.41 -2.27
CA ALA A 406 -16.02 12.63 -1.81
C ALA A 406 -15.11 13.34 -0.77
N TYR A 407 -14.96 14.64 -0.87
CA TYR A 407 -14.07 15.46 -0.04
C TYR A 407 -14.85 16.39 0.86
N LEU A 408 -14.34 16.68 2.07
CA LEU A 408 -14.99 17.54 3.04
C LEU A 408 -14.26 18.87 3.19
N GLU A 409 -14.98 19.97 2.97
CA GLU A 409 -14.54 21.30 3.39
C GLU A 409 -14.91 21.48 4.88
N ILE A 410 -13.90 21.65 5.73
CA ILE A 410 -14.05 21.75 7.18
C ILE A 410 -13.62 23.15 7.62
N LYS A 411 -14.46 23.81 8.41
CA LYS A 411 -14.14 25.10 9.05
C LYS A 411 -14.64 25.09 10.48
N ASP A 412 -13.79 25.50 11.42
CA ASP A 412 -14.07 25.55 12.87
C ASP A 412 -14.56 24.19 13.41
N GLY A 413 -13.96 23.07 12.92
CA GLY A 413 -14.32 21.71 13.30
C GLY A 413 -15.65 21.19 12.73
N LEU A 414 -16.37 21.99 11.96
CA LEU A 414 -17.63 21.64 11.33
C LEU A 414 -17.45 21.38 9.83
N VAL A 415 -18.16 20.40 9.30
CA VAL A 415 -18.26 20.19 7.84
C VAL A 415 -19.14 21.26 7.23
N LYS A 416 -18.61 22.04 6.31
CA LYS A 416 -19.30 23.13 5.61
C LYS A 416 -19.79 22.77 4.24
N LYS A 417 -19.15 21.77 3.60
CA LYS A 417 -19.54 21.27 2.27
C LYS A 417 -18.95 19.89 2.04
N ILE A 418 -19.66 19.08 1.26
CA ILE A 418 -19.18 17.81 0.73
C ILE A 418 -19.12 17.93 -0.79
N SER A 419 -17.93 17.73 -1.34
CA SER A 419 -17.65 17.73 -2.77
C SER A 419 -17.59 16.29 -3.28
N GLU A 420 -18.67 15.82 -3.90
CA GLU A 420 -18.79 14.45 -4.41
C GLU A 420 -18.06 14.31 -5.73
N LYS A 421 -17.04 13.44 -5.79
CA LYS A 421 -16.25 13.14 -7.00
C LYS A 421 -15.43 14.31 -7.57
N ILE A 422 -15.23 15.38 -6.83
CA ILE A 422 -14.48 16.57 -7.23
C ILE A 422 -13.48 16.91 -6.13
N PRO A 423 -12.15 16.83 -6.40
CA PRO A 423 -11.12 17.27 -5.48
C PRO A 423 -11.27 18.75 -5.08
N ILE A 424 -10.89 19.08 -3.85
CA ILE A 424 -11.00 20.44 -3.28
C ILE A 424 -9.64 21.12 -3.12
N SER A 425 -8.53 20.40 -3.36
CA SER A 425 -7.17 20.91 -3.30
C SER A 425 -6.26 20.24 -4.33
N ASP A 426 -5.02 20.76 -4.48
CA ASP A 426 -3.99 20.19 -5.35
C ASP A 426 -3.39 18.88 -4.77
N LYS A 427 -3.66 18.60 -3.50
CA LYS A 427 -3.23 17.37 -2.81
C LYS A 427 -4.42 16.61 -2.21
N PRO A 428 -5.33 16.10 -3.03
CA PRO A 428 -6.60 15.54 -2.56
C PRO A 428 -6.44 14.40 -1.54
N HIS A 429 -5.34 13.67 -1.58
CA HIS A 429 -5.06 12.58 -0.63
C HIS A 429 -4.75 13.08 0.79
N GLU A 430 -4.37 14.35 0.96
CA GLU A 430 -4.13 15.00 2.25
C GLU A 430 -5.42 15.63 2.83
N ASP A 431 -6.47 15.77 2.03
CA ASP A 431 -7.78 16.27 2.48
C ASP A 431 -8.56 15.22 3.27
N HIS A 432 -9.60 15.65 3.97
CA HIS A 432 -10.55 14.73 4.57
C HIS A 432 -11.44 14.09 3.48
N ILE A 433 -11.27 12.79 3.28
CA ILE A 433 -12.02 12.00 2.31
C ILE A 433 -13.14 11.25 3.05
N ALA A 434 -14.38 11.37 2.59
CA ALA A 434 -15.51 10.64 3.14
C ALA A 434 -15.37 9.13 2.87
N GLN A 435 -15.53 8.32 3.90
CA GLN A 435 -15.33 6.88 3.86
C GLN A 435 -16.57 6.10 3.39
N GLY A 436 -17.72 6.75 3.24
CA GLY A 436 -18.99 6.08 3.00
C GLY A 436 -19.64 5.55 4.28
N ILE A 437 -19.26 6.09 5.44
CA ILE A 437 -19.89 5.84 6.75
C ILE A 437 -20.42 7.14 7.30
N PHE A 438 -21.68 7.10 7.72
CA PHE A 438 -22.43 8.26 8.20
C PHE A 438 -23.26 7.89 9.41
N TYR A 439 -22.97 8.49 10.56
CA TYR A 439 -23.83 8.41 11.73
C TYR A 439 -24.89 9.53 11.67
N PHE A 440 -26.12 9.21 11.92
CA PHE A 440 -27.23 10.14 12.11
C PHE A 440 -27.79 9.97 13.51
N LYS A 441 -28.00 11.10 14.20
CA LYS A 441 -28.56 11.13 15.57
C LYS A 441 -29.97 10.57 15.61
N SER A 442 -30.73 10.65 14.51
CA SER A 442 -32.03 10.04 14.37
C SER A 442 -32.37 9.67 12.92
N ALA A 443 -33.27 8.70 12.73
CA ALA A 443 -33.74 8.26 11.44
C ALA A 443 -34.43 9.41 10.66
N GLU A 444 -35.18 10.28 11.36
CA GLU A 444 -35.87 11.41 10.74
C GLU A 444 -34.91 12.42 10.09
N ILE A 445 -33.69 12.61 10.66
CA ILE A 445 -32.67 13.49 10.06
C ILE A 445 -32.24 12.94 8.70
N PHE A 446 -31.97 11.66 8.60
CA PHE A 446 -31.63 11.03 7.31
C PHE A 446 -32.79 11.07 6.31
N ILE A 447 -34.00 10.73 6.77
CA ILE A 447 -35.22 10.75 5.93
C ILE A 447 -35.45 12.14 5.36
N LYS A 448 -35.31 13.19 6.19
CA LYS A 448 -35.44 14.60 5.76
C LYS A 448 -34.40 14.94 4.71
N ALA A 449 -33.13 14.61 4.94
CA ALA A 449 -32.05 14.86 3.99
C ALA A 449 -32.27 14.16 2.65
N ALA A 450 -32.66 12.89 2.69
CA ALA A 450 -32.92 12.07 1.51
C ALA A 450 -34.12 12.62 0.71
N ASN A 451 -35.24 12.94 1.36
CA ASN A 451 -36.43 13.48 0.69
C ASN A 451 -36.12 14.79 -0.02
N GLN A 452 -35.36 15.69 0.60
CA GLN A 452 -34.97 16.96 -0.03
C GLN A 452 -34.05 16.74 -1.22
N MET A 453 -33.09 15.81 -1.14
CA MET A 453 -32.24 15.46 -2.27
C MET A 453 -33.06 14.83 -3.41
N PHE A 454 -34.01 13.96 -3.10
CA PHE A 454 -34.89 13.32 -4.10
C PHE A 454 -35.80 14.34 -4.80
N SER A 455 -36.44 15.24 -4.03
CA SER A 455 -37.30 16.28 -4.61
C SER A 455 -36.57 17.23 -5.58
N LYS A 456 -35.27 17.52 -5.27
CA LYS A 456 -34.41 18.34 -6.13
C LYS A 456 -33.77 17.54 -7.27
N LYS A 457 -33.97 16.23 -7.35
CA LYS A 457 -33.31 15.34 -8.31
C LYS A 457 -31.78 15.49 -8.31
N ASN A 458 -31.18 15.78 -7.12
CA ASN A 458 -29.76 16.06 -7.00
C ASN A 458 -28.94 14.76 -7.04
N MET A 459 -28.70 14.25 -8.24
CA MET A 459 -27.96 13.02 -8.54
C MET A 459 -26.53 13.32 -9.01
N VAL A 460 -25.61 12.43 -8.70
CA VAL A 460 -24.26 12.41 -9.25
C VAL A 460 -24.08 11.09 -10.00
N ASN A 461 -23.69 11.13 -11.27
CA ASN A 461 -23.58 9.95 -12.14
C ASN A 461 -24.85 9.07 -12.14
N ASN A 462 -26.03 9.68 -12.17
CA ASN A 462 -27.33 9.00 -12.10
C ASN A 462 -27.58 8.19 -10.82
N GLU A 463 -26.90 8.52 -9.72
CA GLU A 463 -27.07 7.87 -8.41
C GLU A 463 -27.28 8.89 -7.30
N TYR A 464 -28.10 8.54 -6.30
CA TYR A 464 -28.26 9.29 -5.07
C TYR A 464 -27.28 8.81 -4.01
N TYR A 465 -26.27 9.64 -3.68
CA TYR A 465 -25.27 9.37 -2.65
C TYR A 465 -25.71 9.90 -1.28
N VAL A 466 -25.43 9.14 -0.21
CA VAL A 466 -25.70 9.59 1.17
C VAL A 466 -24.92 10.86 1.50
N ALA A 467 -23.65 10.93 1.08
CA ALA A 467 -22.83 12.13 1.27
C ALA A 467 -23.50 13.37 0.67
N ASN A 468 -24.08 13.26 -0.53
CA ASN A 468 -24.72 14.38 -1.20
C ASN A 468 -26.00 14.83 -0.48
N SER A 469 -26.76 13.91 0.14
CA SER A 469 -27.95 14.27 0.93
C SER A 469 -27.59 15.11 2.16
N ILE A 470 -26.40 14.94 2.73
CA ILE A 470 -25.96 15.71 3.92
C ILE A 470 -25.75 17.19 3.59
N ASN A 471 -25.42 17.56 2.34
CA ASN A 471 -25.35 18.96 1.93
C ASN A 471 -26.70 19.69 2.14
N GLU A 472 -27.84 18.99 2.09
CA GLU A 472 -29.15 19.58 2.38
C GLU A 472 -29.30 19.95 3.85
N LEU A 473 -28.67 19.16 4.76
CA LEU A 473 -28.66 19.44 6.19
C LEU A 473 -27.67 20.58 6.53
N ILE A 474 -26.53 20.64 5.83
CA ILE A 474 -25.56 21.74 6.00
C ILE A 474 -26.22 23.08 5.73
N ARG A 475 -27.01 23.20 4.64
CA ARG A 475 -27.78 24.43 4.32
C ARG A 475 -28.80 24.82 5.37
N GLN A 476 -29.19 23.90 6.24
CA GLN A 476 -30.16 24.12 7.33
C GLN A 476 -29.46 24.25 8.70
N ASN A 477 -28.14 24.45 8.73
CA ASN A 477 -27.34 24.65 9.92
C ASN A 477 -27.34 23.47 10.91
N TYR A 478 -27.55 22.23 10.43
CA TYR A 478 -27.33 21.05 11.26
C TYR A 478 -25.86 20.92 11.67
N LYS A 479 -25.63 20.42 12.88
CA LYS A 479 -24.28 20.21 13.42
C LYS A 479 -23.65 18.94 12.84
N ILE A 480 -22.76 19.11 11.85
CA ILE A 480 -22.12 18.00 11.15
C ILE A 480 -20.63 17.98 11.45
N LEU A 481 -20.15 16.88 12.06
CA LEU A 481 -18.77 16.73 12.46
C LEU A 481 -18.03 15.66 11.62
N PRO A 482 -16.76 15.87 11.32
CA PRO A 482 -15.91 14.82 10.79
C PRO A 482 -15.41 13.90 11.92
N PHE A 483 -15.25 12.61 11.63
CA PHE A 483 -14.55 11.67 12.50
C PHE A 483 -13.47 10.95 11.68
N GLN A 484 -12.21 11.27 11.93
CA GLN A 484 -11.10 10.64 11.22
C GLN A 484 -10.78 9.27 11.84
N VAL A 485 -10.79 8.22 11.00
CA VAL A 485 -10.38 6.88 11.40
C VAL A 485 -8.85 6.73 11.43
N ASP A 486 -8.36 5.77 12.21
CA ASP A 486 -6.94 5.48 12.30
C ASP A 486 -6.40 4.84 11.02
N GLN A 487 -7.21 3.95 10.40
CA GLN A 487 -6.91 3.37 9.08
C GLN A 487 -8.19 3.00 8.33
N TYR A 488 -8.15 3.22 7.02
CA TYR A 488 -9.15 2.82 6.04
C TYR A 488 -8.55 1.86 5.02
N ILE A 489 -9.22 0.75 4.75
CA ILE A 489 -8.80 -0.25 3.76
C ILE A 489 -9.93 -0.40 2.74
N CYS A 490 -9.74 0.11 1.56
CA CYS A 490 -10.66 -0.09 0.45
C CYS A 490 -10.60 -1.55 -0.03
N LEU A 491 -11.77 -2.13 -0.32
CA LEU A 491 -11.93 -3.45 -0.93
C LEU A 491 -12.87 -3.36 -2.14
N GLY A 492 -13.18 -2.13 -2.57
CA GLY A 492 -14.26 -1.80 -3.49
C GLY A 492 -14.04 -2.19 -4.94
N THR A 493 -12.77 -2.43 -5.33
CA THR A 493 -12.42 -2.86 -6.68
C THR A 493 -11.55 -4.13 -6.64
N PRO A 494 -11.45 -4.90 -7.75
CA PRO A 494 -10.53 -6.03 -7.85
C PRO A 494 -9.08 -5.63 -7.56
N ARG A 495 -8.64 -4.44 -8.02
CA ARG A 495 -7.31 -3.91 -7.71
C ARG A 495 -7.11 -3.72 -6.21
N ASP A 496 -8.05 -3.07 -5.51
CA ASP A 496 -7.97 -2.87 -4.06
C ASP A 496 -7.83 -4.20 -3.33
N LEU A 497 -8.65 -5.19 -3.74
CA LEU A 497 -8.59 -6.54 -3.17
C LEU A 497 -7.24 -7.21 -3.44
N SER A 498 -6.68 -7.03 -4.63
CA SER A 498 -5.38 -7.60 -4.99
C SER A 498 -4.25 -6.96 -4.18
N VAL A 499 -4.28 -5.63 -3.98
CA VAL A 499 -3.34 -4.89 -3.10
C VAL A 499 -3.45 -5.42 -1.66
N TYR A 500 -4.68 -5.56 -1.14
CA TYR A 500 -4.88 -6.14 0.19
C TYR A 500 -4.29 -7.54 0.31
N LYS A 501 -4.57 -8.44 -0.65
CA LYS A 501 -4.07 -9.83 -0.66
C LYS A 501 -2.56 -9.91 -0.75
N PHE A 502 -1.92 -9.03 -1.53
CA PHE A 502 -0.47 -8.92 -1.60
C PHE A 502 0.12 -8.65 -0.20
N TRP A 503 -0.36 -7.61 0.47
CA TRP A 503 0.14 -7.23 1.79
C TRP A 503 -0.25 -8.22 2.89
N TYR A 504 -1.46 -8.79 2.83
CA TYR A 504 -1.86 -9.86 3.72
C TYR A 504 -0.90 -11.05 3.65
N SER A 505 -0.57 -11.49 2.44
CA SER A 505 0.36 -12.62 2.24
C SER A 505 1.82 -12.27 2.53
N PHE A 506 2.16 -10.98 2.63
CA PHE A 506 3.50 -10.53 3.03
C PHE A 506 3.68 -10.50 4.54
N PHE A 507 2.65 -10.06 5.29
CA PHE A 507 2.73 -9.86 6.73
C PHE A 507 2.25 -11.06 7.57
N LYS A 508 1.49 -12.00 6.98
CA LYS A 508 0.98 -13.23 7.62
C LYS A 508 1.75 -14.46 7.19
#